data_c5d73fa92ceb6e7f8cbe2a754a851ae4
#
_entry.id   c5d73fa92ceb6e7f8cbe2a754a851ae4
#
_cell.length_a   1.000
_cell.length_b   1.000
_cell.length_c   1.000
_cell.angle_alpha   90.00
_cell.angle_beta   90.00
_cell.angle_gamma   90.00
#
_symmetry.space_group_name_H-M   'P 1'
#
loop_
_entity.id
_entity.type
_entity.pdbx_description
1 polymer ?
#
loop_
_entity_poly.entity_id
_entity_poly.type
_entity_poly.pdbx_seq_one_letter_code
_entity_poly.pdbx_strand_id
1 'polypeptide(L)'
;MTEKYKVSDDEVDKEFKKAKEQFGDQFKTVLESNRLKDEDDFKDQIRFKLAMDKAIKQSVTEKDVKANYKPEIKASHILVNDEKTANDIKKQLDEGASFEELAKQHSQDPGSKEKGGDLGYFGPGKMASEFEEAAYKLNVGEISKPIKSSHGYHIIKLTDKKELKPYDEVKDSIRKDLEEKRLADQTTGQKILLDEFKKADIKVKDSDLKDTFSRLSGE
;
A
#
# COMPACT_ATOMS: atom_id res chain seq x y z
N MET A 1 -22.17 8.06 5.73
CA MET A 1 -20.79 8.30 5.24
C MET A 1 -20.51 9.80 5.07
N THR A 2 -21.22 10.48 4.19
CA THR A 2 -20.97 11.89 3.85
C THR A 2 -21.17 12.87 5.02
N GLU A 3 -22.13 12.66 5.90
CA GLU A 3 -22.33 13.45 7.12
C GLU A 3 -21.20 13.26 8.15
N LYS A 4 -20.70 12.04 8.29
CA LYS A 4 -19.60 11.72 9.23
C LYS A 4 -18.27 12.32 8.78
N TYR A 5 -17.98 12.24 7.48
CA TYR A 5 -16.72 12.70 6.89
C TYR A 5 -16.89 14.02 6.15
N LYS A 6 -17.58 14.95 6.77
CA LYS A 6 -17.97 16.28 6.27
C LYS A 6 -17.25 16.74 5.00
N VAL A 7 -17.96 16.69 3.88
CA VAL A 7 -17.52 17.23 2.59
C VAL A 7 -18.30 18.49 2.31
N SER A 8 -17.62 19.61 2.14
CA SER A 8 -18.26 20.89 1.84
C SER A 8 -18.69 20.96 0.36
N ASP A 9 -19.67 21.84 0.08
CA ASP A 9 -20.10 22.09 -1.29
C ASP A 9 -18.95 22.67 -2.13
N ASP A 10 -18.12 23.53 -1.55
CA ASP A 10 -16.94 24.10 -2.21
C ASP A 10 -15.93 23.00 -2.66
N GLU A 11 -15.72 21.96 -1.84
CA GLU A 11 -14.88 20.82 -2.22
C GLU A 11 -15.47 20.06 -3.40
N VAL A 12 -16.79 19.86 -3.40
CA VAL A 12 -17.51 19.19 -4.49
C VAL A 12 -17.45 20.01 -5.77
N ASP A 13 -17.78 21.30 -5.68
CA ASP A 13 -17.80 22.20 -6.85
C ASP A 13 -16.40 22.35 -7.47
N LYS A 14 -15.36 22.38 -6.67
CA LYS A 14 -13.97 22.40 -7.16
C LYS A 14 -13.63 21.15 -7.97
N GLU A 15 -13.97 19.97 -7.47
CA GLU A 15 -13.70 18.71 -8.19
C GLU A 15 -14.62 18.56 -9.40
N PHE A 16 -15.86 19.00 -9.30
CA PHE A 16 -16.81 19.04 -10.41
C PHE A 16 -16.32 19.92 -11.57
N LYS A 17 -15.82 21.12 -11.25
CA LYS A 17 -15.24 22.03 -12.24
C LYS A 17 -14.05 21.39 -12.95
N LYS A 18 -13.13 20.75 -12.22
CA LYS A 18 -11.99 20.03 -12.80
C LYS A 18 -12.45 18.92 -13.75
N ALA A 19 -13.46 18.13 -13.33
CA ALA A 19 -14.01 17.07 -14.16
C ALA A 19 -14.61 17.62 -15.46
N LYS A 20 -15.39 18.71 -15.38
CA LYS A 20 -15.94 19.36 -16.58
C LYS A 20 -14.86 19.88 -17.51
N GLU A 21 -13.81 20.50 -16.98
CA GLU A 21 -12.66 20.96 -17.77
C GLU A 21 -11.92 19.79 -18.43
N GLN A 22 -11.76 18.68 -17.72
CA GLN A 22 -11.07 17.49 -18.21
C GLN A 22 -11.85 16.79 -19.33
N PHE A 23 -13.16 16.66 -19.20
CA PHE A 23 -14.00 15.94 -20.17
C PHE A 23 -14.53 16.87 -21.30
N GLY A 24 -14.56 18.18 -21.11
CA GLY A 24 -15.01 19.12 -22.12
C GLY A 24 -16.35 18.72 -22.74
N ASP A 25 -16.41 18.69 -24.07
CA ASP A 25 -17.62 18.32 -24.82
C ASP A 25 -18.07 16.87 -24.59
N GLN A 26 -17.20 16.00 -24.07
CA GLN A 26 -17.54 14.61 -23.76
C GLN A 26 -18.26 14.44 -22.42
N PHE A 27 -18.41 15.51 -21.64
CA PHE A 27 -19.00 15.42 -20.29
C PHE A 27 -20.41 14.80 -20.29
N LYS A 28 -21.23 15.14 -21.28
CA LYS A 28 -22.57 14.54 -21.45
C LYS A 28 -22.49 13.03 -21.66
N THR A 29 -21.58 12.57 -22.50
CA THR A 29 -21.34 11.14 -22.72
C THR A 29 -20.87 10.43 -21.45
N VAL A 30 -20.09 11.14 -20.61
CA VAL A 30 -19.66 10.61 -19.31
C VAL A 30 -20.84 10.41 -18.38
N LEU A 31 -21.79 11.35 -18.32
CA LEU A 31 -23.02 11.19 -17.53
C LEU A 31 -23.82 9.98 -18.01
N GLU A 32 -24.08 9.88 -19.32
CA GLU A 32 -24.85 8.79 -19.93
C GLU A 32 -24.18 7.41 -19.70
N SER A 33 -22.87 7.31 -19.89
CA SER A 33 -22.10 6.07 -19.70
C SER A 33 -22.10 5.60 -18.24
N ASN A 34 -22.17 6.53 -17.28
CA ASN A 34 -22.25 6.22 -15.86
C ASN A 34 -23.70 6.13 -15.35
N ARG A 35 -24.70 6.19 -16.25
CA ARG A 35 -26.15 6.14 -15.93
C ARG A 35 -26.57 7.24 -14.94
N LEU A 36 -25.97 8.41 -15.05
CA LEU A 36 -26.31 9.59 -14.25
C LEU A 36 -27.34 10.43 -15.00
N LYS A 37 -28.32 10.94 -14.29
CA LYS A 37 -29.41 11.71 -14.88
C LYS A 37 -28.97 13.12 -15.23
N ASP A 38 -28.18 13.73 -14.34
CA ASP A 38 -27.77 15.13 -14.44
C ASP A 38 -26.45 15.40 -13.71
N GLU A 39 -26.09 16.69 -13.63
CA GLU A 39 -24.88 17.15 -12.95
C GLU A 39 -24.95 16.98 -11.44
N ASP A 40 -26.15 16.98 -10.85
CA ASP A 40 -26.31 16.82 -9.41
C ASP A 40 -26.02 15.37 -8.99
N ASP A 41 -26.48 14.37 -9.77
CA ASP A 41 -26.08 12.97 -9.57
C ASP A 41 -24.55 12.81 -9.64
N PHE A 42 -23.88 13.51 -10.56
CA PHE A 42 -22.42 13.48 -10.66
C PHE A 42 -21.74 14.15 -9.46
N LYS A 43 -22.27 15.28 -8.97
CA LYS A 43 -21.79 15.93 -7.75
C LYS A 43 -21.98 15.04 -6.52
N ASP A 44 -23.05 14.27 -6.44
CA ASP A 44 -23.26 13.31 -5.35
C ASP A 44 -22.23 12.18 -5.39
N GLN A 45 -21.86 11.67 -6.58
CA GLN A 45 -20.75 10.73 -6.71
C GLN A 45 -19.42 11.34 -6.26
N ILE A 46 -19.13 12.58 -6.64
CA ILE A 46 -17.94 13.31 -6.17
C ILE A 46 -17.96 13.41 -4.64
N ARG A 47 -19.10 13.82 -4.06
CA ARG A 47 -19.25 13.93 -2.61
C ARG A 47 -18.99 12.62 -1.89
N PHE A 48 -19.54 11.53 -2.42
CA PHE A 48 -19.30 10.20 -1.88
C PHE A 48 -17.82 9.80 -1.97
N LYS A 49 -17.19 10.00 -3.13
CA LYS A 49 -15.76 9.74 -3.31
C LYS A 49 -14.90 10.53 -2.33
N LEU A 50 -15.14 11.83 -2.20
CA LEU A 50 -14.39 12.67 -1.25
C LEU A 50 -14.58 12.23 0.21
N ALA A 51 -15.80 11.81 0.58
CA ALA A 51 -16.05 11.25 1.91
C ALA A 51 -15.29 9.94 2.13
N MET A 52 -15.24 9.07 1.12
CA MET A 52 -14.45 7.84 1.16
C MET A 52 -12.95 8.13 1.30
N ASP A 53 -12.42 9.06 0.52
CA ASP A 53 -11.00 9.45 0.60
C ASP A 53 -10.66 10.01 2.00
N LYS A 54 -11.54 10.82 2.60
CA LYS A 54 -11.40 11.31 3.98
C LYS A 54 -11.45 10.15 5.00
N ALA A 55 -12.36 9.19 4.82
CA ALA A 55 -12.46 8.01 5.68
C ALA A 55 -11.18 7.17 5.64
N ILE A 56 -10.66 6.93 4.43
CA ILE A 56 -9.42 6.18 4.22
C ILE A 56 -8.24 6.90 4.90
N LYS A 57 -8.09 8.21 4.68
CA LYS A 57 -7.03 9.01 5.34
C LYS A 57 -7.15 8.98 6.86
N GLN A 58 -8.33 9.20 7.41
CA GLN A 58 -8.57 9.15 8.85
C GLN A 58 -8.37 7.76 9.47
N SER A 59 -8.38 6.69 8.65
CA SER A 59 -8.05 5.35 9.12
C SER A 59 -6.57 5.19 9.49
N VAL A 60 -5.68 6.08 9.01
CA VAL A 60 -4.26 6.10 9.40
C VAL A 60 -4.13 6.62 10.82
N THR A 61 -3.81 5.71 11.73
CA THR A 61 -3.68 6.00 13.15
C THR A 61 -2.27 6.45 13.51
N GLU A 62 -2.13 7.08 14.67
CA GLU A 62 -0.80 7.41 15.25
C GLU A 62 0.04 6.14 15.49
N LYS A 63 -0.60 5.01 15.78
CA LYS A 63 0.06 3.71 15.91
C LYS A 63 0.68 3.28 14.58
N ASP A 64 -0.01 3.49 13.46
CA ASP A 64 0.52 3.17 12.14
C ASP A 64 1.73 4.05 11.80
N VAL A 65 1.65 5.35 12.10
CA VAL A 65 2.76 6.29 11.90
C VAL A 65 3.98 5.87 12.70
N LYS A 66 3.81 5.56 13.99
CA LYS A 66 4.90 5.08 14.86
C LYS A 66 5.48 3.74 14.40
N ALA A 67 4.65 2.82 13.93
CA ALA A 67 5.12 1.53 13.41
C ALA A 67 5.99 1.68 12.14
N ASN A 68 5.76 2.75 11.38
CA ASN A 68 6.53 3.10 10.18
C ASN A 68 7.64 4.13 10.44
N TYR A 69 7.83 4.57 11.69
CA TYR A 69 8.95 5.40 12.09
C TYR A 69 10.22 4.56 12.20
N LYS A 70 10.85 4.30 11.05
CA LYS A 70 12.06 3.51 10.91
C LYS A 70 13.01 4.23 9.94
N PRO A 71 14.34 4.07 10.07
CA PRO A 71 15.28 4.64 9.13
C PRO A 71 15.17 3.98 7.76
N GLU A 72 15.60 4.69 6.72
CA GLU A 72 15.91 4.03 5.45
C GLU A 72 17.12 3.12 5.64
N ILE A 73 17.04 1.93 5.07
CA ILE A 73 18.11 0.94 5.07
C ILE A 73 18.53 0.62 3.64
N LYS A 74 19.80 0.26 3.47
CA LYS A 74 20.33 -0.26 2.21
C LYS A 74 20.60 -1.74 2.37
N ALA A 75 20.09 -2.56 1.45
CA ALA A 75 20.30 -3.99 1.49
C ALA A 75 20.61 -4.55 0.10
N SER A 76 21.29 -5.68 0.10
CA SER A 76 21.40 -6.55 -1.07
C SER A 76 20.64 -7.84 -0.80
N HIS A 77 20.13 -8.49 -1.85
CA HIS A 77 19.47 -9.78 -1.72
C HIS A 77 19.83 -10.77 -2.82
N ILE A 78 19.64 -12.04 -2.51
CA ILE A 78 19.64 -13.15 -3.46
C ILE A 78 18.26 -13.79 -3.41
N LEU A 79 17.53 -13.79 -4.53
CA LEU A 79 16.22 -14.42 -4.66
C LEU A 79 16.38 -15.75 -5.40
N VAL A 80 15.85 -16.84 -4.83
CA VAL A 80 15.81 -18.16 -5.47
C VAL A 80 14.45 -18.82 -5.28
N ASN A 81 14.14 -19.83 -6.11
CA ASN A 81 12.81 -20.43 -6.12
C ASN A 81 12.56 -21.41 -4.97
N ASP A 82 13.60 -22.08 -4.48
CA ASP A 82 13.47 -23.18 -3.52
C ASP A 82 14.39 -23.01 -2.29
N GLU A 83 13.93 -23.60 -1.19
CA GLU A 83 14.61 -23.51 0.11
C GLU A 83 15.96 -24.18 0.14
N LYS A 84 16.11 -25.30 -0.59
CA LYS A 84 17.38 -26.05 -0.63
C LYS A 84 18.47 -25.19 -1.23
N THR A 85 18.23 -24.60 -2.40
CA THR A 85 19.17 -23.68 -3.05
C THR A 85 19.50 -22.48 -2.15
N ALA A 86 18.50 -21.91 -1.46
CA ALA A 86 18.74 -20.82 -0.52
C ALA A 86 19.66 -21.24 0.65
N ASN A 87 19.46 -22.42 1.21
CA ASN A 87 20.30 -22.95 2.27
C ASN A 87 21.73 -23.26 1.79
N ASP A 88 21.87 -23.81 0.58
CA ASP A 88 23.19 -24.09 -0.01
C ASP A 88 23.98 -22.80 -0.26
N ILE A 89 23.32 -21.74 -0.73
CA ILE A 89 23.93 -20.40 -0.89
C ILE A 89 24.29 -19.81 0.48
N LYS A 90 23.37 -19.89 1.47
CA LYS A 90 23.65 -19.40 2.82
C LYS A 90 24.90 -20.10 3.43
N LYS A 91 25.03 -21.39 3.24
CA LYS A 91 26.21 -22.12 3.68
C LYS A 91 27.50 -21.59 3.03
N GLN A 92 27.49 -21.37 1.71
CA GLN A 92 28.66 -20.80 1.01
C GLN A 92 29.02 -19.40 1.55
N LEU A 93 27.98 -18.57 1.84
CA LEU A 93 28.19 -17.26 2.45
C LEU A 93 28.80 -17.35 3.85
N ASP A 94 28.37 -18.33 4.65
CA ASP A 94 28.96 -18.60 5.98
C ASP A 94 30.41 -19.12 5.91
N GLU A 95 30.76 -19.74 4.81
CA GLU A 95 32.13 -20.19 4.49
C GLU A 95 33.00 -19.08 3.88
N GLY A 96 32.44 -17.86 3.70
CA GLY A 96 33.17 -16.67 3.25
C GLY A 96 33.10 -16.36 1.77
N ALA A 97 32.20 -17.01 1.02
CA ALA A 97 31.99 -16.67 -0.39
C ALA A 97 31.43 -15.24 -0.57
N SER A 98 31.72 -14.62 -1.70
CA SER A 98 31.23 -13.27 -2.03
C SER A 98 29.72 -13.26 -2.24
N PHE A 99 29.02 -12.40 -1.49
CA PHE A 99 27.58 -12.21 -1.64
C PHE A 99 27.23 -11.73 -3.04
N GLU A 100 27.99 -10.78 -3.55
CA GLU A 100 27.79 -10.13 -4.84
C GLU A 100 27.95 -11.12 -6.01
N GLU A 101 28.94 -12.02 -5.92
CA GLU A 101 29.16 -13.08 -6.93
C GLU A 101 28.05 -14.12 -6.90
N LEU A 102 27.66 -14.59 -5.72
CA LEU A 102 26.55 -15.53 -5.58
C LEU A 102 25.22 -14.92 -6.04
N ALA A 103 25.00 -13.62 -5.81
CA ALA A 103 23.83 -12.91 -6.33
C ALA A 103 23.82 -12.91 -7.87
N LYS A 104 24.93 -12.58 -8.52
CA LYS A 104 25.06 -12.62 -9.98
C LYS A 104 24.86 -14.02 -10.57
N GLN A 105 25.33 -15.05 -9.88
CA GLN A 105 25.21 -16.43 -10.35
C GLN A 105 23.80 -17.00 -10.15
N HIS A 106 23.21 -16.81 -8.98
CA HIS A 106 22.02 -17.56 -8.55
C HIS A 106 20.74 -16.74 -8.44
N SER A 107 20.82 -15.40 -8.28
CA SER A 107 19.61 -14.61 -8.07
C SER A 107 18.66 -14.65 -9.28
N GLN A 108 17.38 -14.80 -9.00
CA GLN A 108 16.29 -14.74 -9.97
C GLN A 108 15.69 -13.33 -10.09
N ASP A 109 16.17 -12.35 -9.28
CA ASP A 109 15.71 -10.98 -9.38
C ASP A 109 16.44 -10.22 -10.51
N PRO A 110 15.77 -9.92 -11.65
CA PRO A 110 16.42 -9.25 -12.77
C PRO A 110 16.78 -7.79 -12.44
N GLY A 111 16.14 -7.18 -11.44
CA GLY A 111 16.36 -5.78 -11.07
C GLY A 111 17.67 -5.53 -10.34
N SER A 112 18.15 -6.52 -9.57
CA SER A 112 19.35 -6.40 -8.73
C SER A 112 20.45 -7.41 -9.04
N LYS A 113 20.16 -8.51 -9.72
CA LYS A 113 21.11 -9.59 -10.01
C LYS A 113 22.47 -9.08 -10.52
N GLU A 114 22.45 -8.29 -11.59
CA GLU A 114 23.67 -7.78 -12.25
C GLU A 114 24.43 -6.76 -11.40
N LYS A 115 23.74 -6.18 -10.40
CA LYS A 115 24.32 -5.26 -9.40
C LYS A 115 24.77 -5.98 -8.14
N GLY A 116 24.96 -7.31 -8.19
CA GLY A 116 25.33 -8.10 -7.00
C GLY A 116 24.25 -8.15 -5.93
N GLY A 117 22.97 -8.02 -6.33
CA GLY A 117 21.82 -8.02 -5.45
C GLY A 117 21.46 -6.66 -4.82
N ASP A 118 22.18 -5.56 -5.14
CA ASP A 118 21.96 -4.24 -4.53
C ASP A 118 20.58 -3.66 -4.90
N LEU A 119 19.77 -3.43 -3.87
CA LEU A 119 18.42 -2.84 -3.96
C LEU A 119 18.42 -1.32 -3.73
N GLY A 120 19.58 -0.74 -3.34
CA GLY A 120 19.65 0.65 -2.91
C GLY A 120 18.98 0.88 -1.55
N TYR A 121 18.73 2.16 -1.24
CA TYR A 121 18.01 2.54 -0.03
C TYR A 121 16.51 2.40 -0.20
N PHE A 122 15.86 1.89 0.83
CA PHE A 122 14.41 1.83 0.92
C PHE A 122 13.93 2.06 2.35
N GLY A 123 12.74 2.64 2.48
CA GLY A 123 12.05 2.84 3.74
C GLY A 123 10.92 1.82 3.95
N PRO A 124 10.16 1.97 5.04
CA PRO A 124 9.06 1.08 5.39
C PRO A 124 7.98 1.00 4.29
N GLY A 125 7.46 -0.21 4.06
CA GLY A 125 6.36 -0.47 3.14
C GLY A 125 6.74 -0.43 1.65
N LYS A 126 8.04 -0.48 1.32
CA LYS A 126 8.55 -0.51 -0.06
C LYS A 126 8.83 -1.92 -0.57
N MET A 127 9.00 -2.88 0.33
CA MET A 127 9.28 -4.28 0.03
C MET A 127 8.17 -5.18 0.59
N ALA A 128 8.21 -6.47 0.26
CA ALA A 128 7.32 -7.46 0.87
C ALA A 128 7.52 -7.49 2.40
N SER A 129 6.44 -7.71 3.15
CA SER A 129 6.44 -7.63 4.62
C SER A 129 7.48 -8.54 5.26
N GLU A 130 7.58 -9.79 4.78
CA GLU A 130 8.50 -10.79 5.29
C GLU A 130 9.96 -10.39 5.07
N PHE A 131 10.24 -9.78 3.91
CA PHE A 131 11.54 -9.24 3.57
C PHE A 131 11.90 -8.06 4.48
N GLU A 132 10.99 -7.09 4.62
CA GLU A 132 11.22 -5.91 5.48
C GLU A 132 11.44 -6.30 6.94
N GLU A 133 10.60 -7.17 7.49
CA GLU A 133 10.74 -7.63 8.87
C GLU A 133 12.10 -8.27 9.13
N ALA A 134 12.62 -9.05 8.18
CA ALA A 134 13.92 -9.65 8.29
C ALA A 134 15.04 -8.61 8.15
N ALA A 135 14.97 -7.75 7.11
CA ALA A 135 15.99 -6.74 6.86
C ALA A 135 16.17 -5.75 8.02
N TYR A 136 15.07 -5.30 8.64
CA TYR A 136 15.12 -4.37 9.79
C TYR A 136 15.64 -5.01 11.09
N LYS A 137 15.70 -6.34 11.18
CA LYS A 137 16.29 -7.06 12.33
C LYS A 137 17.79 -7.23 12.23
N LEU A 138 18.36 -7.05 11.03
CA LEU A 138 19.79 -7.23 10.80
C LEU A 138 20.60 -6.02 11.29
N ASN A 139 21.82 -6.29 11.71
CA ASN A 139 22.86 -5.28 11.87
C ASN A 139 23.56 -5.04 10.54
N VAL A 140 24.19 -3.88 10.36
CA VAL A 140 24.96 -3.57 9.14
C VAL A 140 26.10 -4.60 8.99
N GLY A 141 26.18 -5.21 7.81
CA GLY A 141 27.09 -6.30 7.48
C GLY A 141 26.53 -7.71 7.71
N GLU A 142 25.41 -7.84 8.43
CA GLU A 142 24.81 -9.13 8.74
C GLU A 142 24.02 -9.70 7.55
N ILE A 143 24.04 -11.04 7.43
CA ILE A 143 23.33 -11.80 6.40
C ILE A 143 22.23 -12.63 7.06
N SER A 144 21.00 -12.53 6.56
CA SER A 144 19.85 -13.27 7.09
C SER A 144 19.97 -14.78 6.84
N LYS A 145 19.14 -15.55 7.54
CA LYS A 145 18.73 -16.88 7.08
C LYS A 145 17.83 -16.74 5.84
N PRO A 146 17.60 -17.82 5.08
CA PRO A 146 16.61 -17.81 4.02
C PRO A 146 15.21 -17.38 4.53
N ILE A 147 14.61 -16.41 3.88
CA ILE A 147 13.28 -15.84 4.21
C ILE A 147 12.33 -16.17 3.08
N LYS A 148 11.23 -16.86 3.40
CA LYS A 148 10.19 -17.19 2.42
C LYS A 148 9.27 -16.00 2.19
N SER A 149 8.95 -15.73 0.91
CA SER A 149 7.91 -14.78 0.49
C SER A 149 7.06 -15.39 -0.63
N SER A 150 6.11 -14.62 -1.15
CA SER A 150 5.34 -14.99 -2.35
C SER A 150 6.20 -15.09 -3.63
N HIS A 151 7.40 -14.50 -3.63
CA HIS A 151 8.31 -14.49 -4.77
C HIS A 151 9.37 -15.62 -4.74
N GLY A 152 9.47 -16.35 -3.64
CA GLY A 152 10.50 -17.38 -3.42
C GLY A 152 11.21 -17.20 -2.08
N TYR A 153 12.49 -17.54 -2.04
CA TYR A 153 13.34 -17.45 -0.87
C TYR A 153 14.39 -16.36 -1.05
N HIS A 154 14.48 -15.46 -0.09
CA HIS A 154 15.42 -14.35 -0.08
C HIS A 154 16.53 -14.61 0.95
N ILE A 155 17.77 -14.34 0.58
CA ILE A 155 18.89 -14.16 1.50
C ILE A 155 19.23 -12.68 1.45
N ILE A 156 19.24 -12.01 2.60
CA ILE A 156 19.33 -10.55 2.69
C ILE A 156 20.61 -10.18 3.42
N LYS A 157 21.38 -9.24 2.88
CA LYS A 157 22.55 -8.62 3.52
C LYS A 157 22.23 -7.14 3.76
N LEU A 158 22.20 -6.72 5.01
CA LEU A 158 22.08 -5.29 5.33
C LEU A 158 23.42 -4.61 5.11
N THR A 159 23.49 -3.66 4.20
CA THR A 159 24.75 -2.99 3.82
C THR A 159 24.92 -1.62 4.45
N ASP A 160 23.81 -0.92 4.72
CA ASP A 160 23.84 0.39 5.39
C ASP A 160 22.51 0.71 6.06
N LYS A 161 22.53 1.68 6.98
CA LYS A 161 21.36 2.18 7.71
C LYS A 161 21.52 3.67 7.97
N LYS A 162 20.62 4.47 7.40
CA LYS A 162 20.63 5.92 7.62
C LYS A 162 20.31 6.28 9.05
N GLU A 163 20.77 7.42 9.50
CA GLU A 163 20.38 8.00 10.77
C GLU A 163 18.88 8.33 10.76
N LEU A 164 18.20 7.99 11.85
CA LEU A 164 16.79 8.28 12.02
C LEU A 164 16.59 9.72 12.46
N LYS A 165 15.93 10.51 11.62
CA LYS A 165 15.58 11.89 11.96
C LYS A 165 14.60 11.94 13.14
N PRO A 166 14.55 13.03 13.92
CA PRO A 166 13.57 13.21 14.98
C PRO A 166 12.13 12.96 14.51
N TYR A 167 11.35 12.27 15.34
CA TYR A 167 9.97 11.88 15.00
C TYR A 167 9.12 13.05 14.51
N ASP A 168 9.19 14.18 15.21
CA ASP A 168 8.40 15.36 14.91
C ASP A 168 8.72 16.00 13.55
N GLU A 169 9.91 15.75 13.01
CA GLU A 169 10.28 16.24 11.67
C GLU A 169 9.72 15.37 10.54
N VAL A 170 9.42 14.09 10.81
CA VAL A 170 9.08 13.13 9.77
C VAL A 170 7.67 12.54 9.89
N LYS A 171 7.00 12.68 11.04
CA LYS A 171 5.68 12.08 11.31
C LYS A 171 4.63 12.44 10.26
N ASP A 172 4.60 13.69 9.80
CA ASP A 172 3.60 14.16 8.82
C ASP A 172 3.89 13.60 7.43
N SER A 173 5.16 13.46 7.06
CA SER A 173 5.54 12.79 5.82
C SER A 173 5.17 11.31 5.85
N ILE A 174 5.48 10.62 6.95
CA ILE A 174 5.12 9.19 7.12
C ILE A 174 3.59 9.01 7.05
N ARG A 175 2.83 9.89 7.71
CA ARG A 175 1.36 9.88 7.65
C ARG A 175 0.86 10.02 6.23
N LYS A 176 1.37 11.00 5.50
CA LYS A 176 1.00 11.26 4.11
C LYS A 176 1.28 10.06 3.21
N ASP A 177 2.46 9.45 3.33
CA ASP A 177 2.84 8.26 2.56
C ASP A 177 1.90 7.07 2.85
N LEU A 178 1.51 6.89 4.12
CA LEU A 178 0.54 5.86 4.52
C LEU A 178 -0.86 6.14 3.99
N GLU A 179 -1.30 7.39 3.99
CA GLU A 179 -2.58 7.82 3.42
C GLU A 179 -2.63 7.56 1.91
N GLU A 180 -1.58 7.94 1.18
CA GLU A 180 -1.47 7.70 -0.26
C GLU A 180 -1.47 6.20 -0.57
N LYS A 181 -0.73 5.39 0.20
CA LYS A 181 -0.71 3.95 0.07
C LYS A 181 -2.09 3.31 0.31
N ARG A 182 -2.82 3.76 1.34
CA ARG A 182 -4.17 3.28 1.62
C ARG A 182 -5.20 3.70 0.57
N LEU A 183 -5.05 4.90 0.01
CA LEU A 183 -5.90 5.37 -1.10
C LEU A 183 -5.68 4.56 -2.37
N ALA A 184 -4.46 4.10 -2.63
CA ALA A 184 -4.15 3.26 -3.77
C ALA A 184 -4.60 1.79 -3.58
N ASP A 185 -4.84 1.34 -2.34
CA ASP A 185 -5.29 -0.01 -2.03
C ASP A 185 -6.82 -0.10 -2.11
N GLN A 186 -7.32 -0.70 -3.18
CA GLN A 186 -8.76 -0.90 -3.41
C GLN A 186 -9.45 -1.69 -2.27
N THR A 187 -8.74 -2.60 -1.61
CA THR A 187 -9.31 -3.44 -0.55
C THR A 187 -9.59 -2.63 0.72
N THR A 188 -8.77 -1.62 1.01
CA THR A 188 -8.98 -0.71 2.15
C THR A 188 -10.30 0.05 2.02
N GLY A 189 -10.61 0.60 0.85
CA GLY A 189 -11.86 1.31 0.60
C GLY A 189 -13.09 0.41 0.79
N GLN A 190 -13.04 -0.80 0.23
CA GLN A 190 -14.12 -1.78 0.38
C GLN A 190 -14.34 -2.17 1.84
N LYS A 191 -13.27 -2.40 2.60
CA LYS A 191 -13.34 -2.75 4.01
C LYS A 191 -13.95 -1.64 4.86
N ILE A 192 -13.53 -0.40 4.65
CA ILE A 192 -14.08 0.77 5.34
C ILE A 192 -15.58 0.91 5.04
N LEU A 193 -15.97 0.78 3.76
CA LEU A 193 -17.36 0.86 3.35
C LEU A 193 -18.20 -0.23 4.03
N LEU A 194 -17.72 -1.46 4.05
CA LEU A 194 -18.38 -2.58 4.71
C LEU A 194 -18.54 -2.35 6.23
N ASP A 195 -17.50 -1.84 6.89
CA ASP A 195 -17.53 -1.52 8.31
C ASP A 195 -18.54 -0.40 8.63
N GLU A 196 -18.66 0.61 7.76
CA GLU A 196 -19.66 1.66 7.91
C GLU A 196 -21.08 1.13 7.66
N PHE A 197 -21.27 0.21 6.71
CA PHE A 197 -22.57 -0.46 6.50
C PHE A 197 -22.99 -1.29 7.71
N LYS A 198 -22.06 -2.06 8.31
CA LYS A 198 -22.35 -2.86 9.52
C LYS A 198 -22.73 -2.01 10.74
N LYS A 199 -22.18 -0.78 10.82
CA LYS A 199 -22.50 0.17 11.91
C LYS A 199 -23.80 0.94 11.66
N ALA A 200 -24.21 1.05 10.41
CA ALA A 200 -25.44 1.73 10.03
C ALA A 200 -26.62 0.76 10.20
N ASP A 201 -27.66 1.16 10.97
CA ASP A 201 -28.92 0.40 11.07
C ASP A 201 -29.73 0.59 9.76
N ILE A 202 -29.28 -0.12 8.70
CA ILE A 202 -29.88 -0.01 7.37
C ILE A 202 -31.09 -0.93 7.30
N LYS A 203 -32.28 -0.34 7.25
CA LYS A 203 -33.56 -1.05 7.04
C LYS A 203 -33.92 -1.03 5.57
N VAL A 204 -33.65 -2.14 4.87
CA VAL A 204 -34.07 -2.31 3.48
C VAL A 204 -35.56 -2.63 3.47
N LYS A 205 -36.38 -1.67 2.95
CA LYS A 205 -37.85 -1.82 2.86
C LYS A 205 -38.28 -2.61 1.62
N ASP A 206 -37.44 -2.64 0.59
CA ASP A 206 -37.70 -3.33 -0.66
C ASP A 206 -37.20 -4.77 -0.57
N SER A 207 -38.08 -5.73 -0.82
CA SER A 207 -37.77 -7.16 -0.77
C SER A 207 -36.72 -7.58 -1.79
N ASP A 208 -36.73 -6.97 -2.98
CA ASP A 208 -35.83 -7.34 -4.07
C ASP A 208 -34.39 -6.86 -3.84
N LEU A 209 -34.24 -5.80 -3.02
CA LEU A 209 -32.93 -5.28 -2.60
C LEU A 209 -32.39 -5.95 -1.33
N LYS A 210 -33.22 -6.66 -0.57
CA LYS A 210 -32.84 -7.27 0.71
C LYS A 210 -31.74 -8.29 0.55
N ASP A 211 -31.83 -9.15 -0.46
CA ASP A 211 -30.82 -10.18 -0.76
C ASP A 211 -29.49 -9.58 -1.27
N THR A 212 -29.55 -8.43 -1.93
CA THR A 212 -28.37 -7.70 -2.39
C THR A 212 -27.62 -7.11 -1.20
N PHE A 213 -28.35 -6.57 -0.22
CA PHE A 213 -27.76 -5.99 0.99
C PHE A 213 -27.20 -7.05 1.94
N SER A 214 -27.86 -8.20 2.11
CA SER A 214 -27.35 -9.28 2.95
C SER A 214 -26.03 -9.87 2.39
N ARG A 215 -25.88 -9.93 1.06
CA ARG A 215 -24.60 -10.31 0.43
C ARG A 215 -23.48 -9.30 0.68
N LEU A 216 -23.80 -8.01 0.76
CA LEU A 216 -22.82 -6.94 1.04
C LEU A 216 -22.48 -6.85 2.52
N SER A 217 -23.43 -7.14 3.43
CA SER A 217 -23.22 -7.10 4.89
C SER A 217 -22.56 -8.37 5.43
N GLY A 218 -22.54 -9.46 4.66
CA GLY A 218 -21.97 -10.74 5.08
C GLY A 218 -22.84 -11.50 6.08
N GLU A 219 -24.18 -11.25 6.06
CA GLU A 219 -25.20 -12.01 6.80
C GLU A 219 -25.77 -13.15 5.95
#